data_45bee1b77c6b0802f76b0329fb292ca2
#
_entry.id   45bee1b77c6b0802f76b0329fb292ca2
#
_cell.length_a   1.000
_cell.length_b   1.000
_cell.length_c   1.000
_cell.angle_alpha   90.00
_cell.angle_beta   90.00
_cell.angle_gamma   90.00
#
_symmetry.space_group_name_H-M   'P 1'
#
loop_
_entity.id
_entity.type
_entity.pdbx_description
1 polymer ?
#
loop_
_entity_poly.entity_id
_entity_poly.type
_entity_poly.pdbx_seq_one_letter_code
_entity_poly.pdbx_strand_id
1 'polypeptide(L)'
;LDMFPDLRNRVHDLAASLSGGERQMLAISRALISDPKFLLLDEPTAALSPLYQQQIIERIDSLREQGITVLIVEQNARLSLARSDRGYIVSNGKIVHTGVAKEILTDPEIGEYFLGSTGH
;
A
#
# COMPACT_ATOMS: atom_id res chain seq x y z
N LEU A 1 16.09 4.08 8.34
CA LEU A 1 16.49 3.10 7.31
C LEU A 1 16.44 1.65 7.78
N ASP A 2 16.39 1.42 9.10
CA ASP A 2 16.32 0.05 9.63
C ASP A 2 15.03 -0.67 9.23
N MET A 3 13.97 0.08 8.94
CA MET A 3 12.71 -0.48 8.45
C MET A 3 12.84 -1.13 7.07
N PHE A 4 13.79 -0.68 6.27
CA PHE A 4 14.03 -1.17 4.92
C PHE A 4 15.51 -1.57 4.77
N PRO A 5 15.86 -2.81 5.14
CA PRO A 5 17.27 -3.26 5.16
C PRO A 5 18.00 -3.09 3.82
N ASP A 6 17.27 -3.22 2.70
CA ASP A 6 17.89 -3.09 1.37
C ASP A 6 18.45 -1.69 1.14
N LEU A 7 17.79 -0.67 1.67
CA LEU A 7 18.26 0.71 1.57
C LEU A 7 19.52 0.95 2.41
N ARG A 8 19.62 0.27 3.53
CA ARG A 8 20.76 0.43 4.44
C ARG A 8 22.08 0.15 3.74
N ASN A 9 22.09 -0.81 2.83
CA ASN A 9 23.30 -1.18 2.07
C ASN A 9 23.55 -0.28 0.86
N ARG A 10 22.59 0.59 0.53
CA ARG A 10 22.63 1.40 -0.68
C ARG A 10 22.45 2.89 -0.42
N VAL A 11 22.69 3.31 0.81
CA VAL A 11 22.42 4.69 1.24
C VAL A 11 23.25 5.73 0.45
N HIS A 12 24.38 5.33 -0.08
CA HIS A 12 25.26 6.22 -0.85
C HIS A 12 25.00 6.18 -2.36
N ASP A 13 24.11 5.32 -2.81
CA ASP A 13 23.77 5.24 -4.23
C ASP A 13 22.95 6.47 -4.66
N LEU A 14 23.14 6.88 -5.90
CA LEU A 14 22.31 7.93 -6.47
C LEU A 14 20.87 7.42 -6.63
N ALA A 15 19.90 8.29 -6.37
CA ALA A 15 18.49 7.91 -6.48
C ALA A 15 18.14 7.34 -7.86
N ALA A 16 18.77 7.83 -8.92
CA ALA A 16 18.53 7.37 -10.28
C ALA A 16 18.98 5.92 -10.51
N SER A 17 19.87 5.38 -9.67
CA SER A 17 20.36 4.00 -9.79
C SER A 17 19.50 2.98 -9.02
N LEU A 18 18.52 3.44 -8.25
CA LEU A 18 17.66 2.56 -7.47
C LEU A 18 16.55 1.97 -8.33
N SER A 19 16.12 0.73 -8.00
CA SER A 19 14.94 0.12 -8.60
C SER A 19 13.67 0.86 -8.17
N GLY A 20 12.54 0.58 -8.85
CA GLY A 20 11.25 1.14 -8.48
C GLY A 20 10.86 0.83 -7.04
N GLY A 21 11.08 -0.42 -6.60
CA GLY A 21 10.79 -0.82 -5.23
C GLY A 21 11.64 -0.10 -4.20
N GLU A 22 12.93 0.05 -4.49
CA GLU A 22 13.85 0.75 -3.60
C GLU A 22 13.53 2.24 -3.51
N ARG A 23 13.11 2.86 -4.62
CA ARG A 23 12.66 4.25 -4.62
C ARG A 23 11.43 4.44 -3.75
N GLN A 24 10.49 3.49 -3.82
CA GLN A 24 9.28 3.55 -3.02
C GLN A 24 9.61 3.40 -1.54
N MET A 25 10.49 2.48 -1.19
CA MET A 25 10.95 2.33 0.18
C MET A 25 11.61 3.59 0.70
N LEU A 26 12.40 4.26 -0.14
CA LEU A 26 13.05 5.52 0.22
C LEU A 26 12.02 6.63 0.45
N ALA A 27 11.01 6.72 -0.41
CA ALA A 27 9.96 7.72 -0.27
C ALA A 27 9.19 7.54 1.05
N ILE A 28 8.84 6.32 1.40
CA ILE A 28 8.15 6.01 2.66
C ILE A 28 9.06 6.35 3.84
N SER A 29 10.34 5.99 3.77
CA SER A 29 11.31 6.29 4.83
C SER A 29 11.43 7.80 5.07
N ARG A 30 11.44 8.60 4.00
CA ARG A 30 11.48 10.06 4.12
C ARG A 30 10.25 10.61 4.82
N ALA A 31 9.08 10.09 4.48
CA ALA A 31 7.84 10.50 5.12
C ALA A 31 7.86 10.22 6.62
N LEU A 32 8.51 9.13 7.04
CA LEU A 32 8.58 8.72 8.44
C LEU A 32 9.55 9.57 9.28
N ILE A 33 10.46 10.31 8.65
CA ILE A 33 11.41 11.17 9.37
C ILE A 33 10.68 12.22 10.23
N SER A 34 9.52 12.69 9.77
CA SER A 34 8.73 13.68 10.52
C SER A 34 7.93 13.08 11.67
N ASP A 35 8.05 11.79 11.92
CA ASP A 35 7.31 11.08 12.97
C ASP A 35 5.80 11.31 12.85
N PRO A 36 5.18 10.94 11.72
CA PRO A 36 3.79 11.28 11.45
C PRO A 36 2.84 10.42 12.27
N LYS A 37 1.66 10.96 12.56
CA LYS A 37 0.54 10.20 13.11
C LYS A 37 -0.40 9.71 12.02
N PHE A 38 -0.32 10.34 10.85
CA PHE A 38 -1.14 10.02 9.68
C PHE A 38 -0.25 9.98 8.45
N LEU A 39 -0.40 8.94 7.64
CA LEU A 39 0.38 8.76 6.42
C LEU A 39 -0.59 8.53 5.24
N LEU A 40 -0.42 9.32 4.20
CA LEU A 40 -1.20 9.19 2.97
C LEU A 40 -0.30 8.64 1.87
N LEU A 41 -0.67 7.51 1.28
CA LEU A 41 0.09 6.85 0.23
C LEU A 41 -0.80 6.66 -1.01
N ASP A 42 -0.33 7.19 -2.12
CA ASP A 42 -1.05 7.11 -3.39
C ASP A 42 -0.37 6.10 -4.31
N GLU A 43 -1.05 4.99 -4.56
CA GLU A 43 -0.60 3.88 -5.40
C GLU A 43 0.84 3.42 -5.09
N PRO A 44 1.14 3.09 -3.82
CA PRO A 44 2.52 2.77 -3.42
C PRO A 44 3.06 1.49 -4.07
N THR A 45 2.21 0.63 -4.63
CA THR A 45 2.66 -0.61 -5.28
C THR A 45 2.66 -0.50 -6.82
N ALA A 46 2.33 0.66 -7.37
CA ALA A 46 2.25 0.83 -8.82
C ALA A 46 3.60 0.51 -9.50
N ALA A 47 3.54 -0.24 -10.58
CA ALA A 47 4.70 -0.62 -11.39
C ALA A 47 5.76 -1.44 -10.66
N LEU A 48 5.43 -2.00 -9.49
CA LEU A 48 6.33 -2.88 -8.77
C LEU A 48 6.07 -4.36 -9.10
N SER A 49 7.11 -5.18 -9.00
CA SER A 49 6.96 -6.62 -9.12
C SER A 49 6.11 -7.16 -7.95
N PRO A 50 5.49 -8.34 -8.09
CA PRO A 50 4.68 -8.92 -7.00
C PRO A 50 5.45 -9.04 -5.69
N LEU A 51 6.72 -9.38 -5.74
CA LEU A 51 7.54 -9.49 -4.54
C LEU A 51 7.66 -8.14 -3.81
N TYR A 52 7.96 -7.07 -4.54
CA TYR A 52 8.06 -5.74 -3.96
C TYR A 52 6.71 -5.21 -3.50
N GLN A 53 5.63 -5.51 -4.23
CA GLN A 53 4.29 -5.15 -3.78
C GLN A 53 4.00 -5.73 -2.41
N GLN A 54 4.29 -7.02 -2.23
CA GLN A 54 4.07 -7.68 -0.95
C GLN A 54 4.91 -7.06 0.16
N GLN A 55 6.17 -6.78 -0.11
CA GLN A 55 7.07 -6.17 0.87
C GLN A 55 6.58 -4.78 1.29
N ILE A 56 6.16 -3.96 0.35
CA ILE A 56 5.66 -2.61 0.64
C ILE A 56 4.40 -2.68 1.49
N ILE A 57 3.45 -3.52 1.14
CA ILE A 57 2.21 -3.65 1.89
C ILE A 57 2.46 -4.16 3.31
N GLU A 58 3.37 -5.11 3.48
CA GLU A 58 3.73 -5.61 4.80
C GLU A 58 4.37 -4.52 5.67
N ARG A 59 5.21 -3.67 5.08
CA ARG A 59 5.82 -2.56 5.81
C ARG A 59 4.78 -1.51 6.21
N ILE A 60 3.83 -1.23 5.32
CA ILE A 60 2.73 -0.32 5.63
C ILE A 60 1.87 -0.86 6.77
N ASP A 61 1.56 -2.15 6.74
CA ASP A 61 0.80 -2.80 7.80
C ASP A 61 1.54 -2.71 9.15
N SER A 62 2.85 -2.87 9.13
CA SER A 62 3.70 -2.70 10.31
C SER A 62 3.58 -1.30 10.91
N LEU A 63 3.48 -0.26 10.07
CA LEU A 63 3.29 1.11 10.54
C LEU A 63 1.94 1.28 11.24
N ARG A 64 0.89 0.65 10.72
CA ARG A 64 -0.42 0.67 11.35
C ARG A 64 -0.37 0.05 12.74
N GLU A 65 0.35 -1.05 12.90
CA GLU A 65 0.53 -1.70 14.19
C GLU A 65 1.28 -0.82 15.19
N GLN A 66 2.10 0.09 14.71
CA GLN A 66 2.81 1.07 15.56
C GLN A 66 1.95 2.26 15.92
N GLY A 67 0.70 2.30 15.51
CA GLY A 67 -0.23 3.37 15.85
C GLY A 67 -0.34 4.48 14.82
N ILE A 68 0.30 4.34 13.66
CA ILE A 68 0.17 5.31 12.58
C ILE A 68 -1.11 5.01 11.80
N THR A 69 -1.95 6.03 11.59
CA THR A 69 -3.11 5.91 10.73
C THR A 69 -2.67 6.03 9.28
N VAL A 70 -3.02 5.06 8.47
CA VAL A 70 -2.59 5.02 7.06
C VAL A 70 -3.82 5.06 6.16
N LEU A 71 -3.83 6.01 5.21
CA LEU A 71 -4.78 6.03 4.11
C LEU A 71 -4.01 5.69 2.83
N ILE A 72 -4.41 4.59 2.21
CA ILE A 72 -3.76 4.09 1.01
C ILE A 72 -4.74 4.10 -0.16
N VAL A 73 -4.32 4.65 -1.29
CA VAL A 73 -5.07 4.61 -2.54
C VAL A 73 -4.40 3.59 -3.44
N GLU A 74 -5.14 2.56 -3.85
CA GLU A 74 -4.57 1.47 -4.64
C GLU A 74 -5.52 0.96 -5.70
N GLN A 75 -4.95 0.60 -6.85
CA GLN A 75 -5.68 -0.14 -7.87
C GLN A 75 -5.65 -1.64 -7.58
N ASN A 76 -4.58 -2.14 -6.98
CA ASN A 76 -4.51 -3.54 -6.54
C ASN A 76 -5.31 -3.69 -5.25
N ALA A 77 -6.63 -3.70 -5.41
CA ALA A 77 -7.56 -3.63 -4.29
C ALA A 77 -7.47 -4.83 -3.37
N ARG A 78 -7.32 -6.04 -3.93
CA ARG A 78 -7.28 -7.26 -3.11
C ARG A 78 -6.08 -7.27 -2.17
N LEU A 79 -4.93 -6.84 -2.67
CA LEU A 79 -3.70 -6.80 -1.89
C LEU A 79 -3.81 -5.80 -0.72
N SER A 80 -4.34 -4.63 -0.99
CA SER A 80 -4.47 -3.59 0.05
C SER A 80 -5.61 -3.87 1.02
N LEU A 81 -6.76 -4.35 0.55
CA LEU A 81 -7.89 -4.67 1.43
C LEU A 81 -7.56 -5.79 2.40
N ALA A 82 -6.75 -6.76 1.97
CA ALA A 82 -6.36 -7.87 2.83
C ALA A 82 -5.63 -7.41 4.10
N ARG A 83 -5.02 -6.23 4.06
CA ARG A 83 -4.26 -5.67 5.18
C ARG A 83 -4.87 -4.40 5.77
N SER A 84 -6.08 -4.04 5.34
CA SER A 84 -6.74 -2.81 5.79
C SER A 84 -7.84 -3.12 6.79
N ASP A 85 -8.19 -2.13 7.60
CA ASP A 85 -9.32 -2.23 8.52
C ASP A 85 -10.63 -1.85 7.84
N ARG A 86 -10.61 -0.79 7.03
CA ARG A 86 -11.76 -0.30 6.30
C ARG A 86 -11.41 -0.03 4.86
N GLY A 87 -12.41 -0.09 4.00
CA GLY A 87 -12.24 0.20 2.59
C GLY A 87 -13.31 1.14 2.06
N TYR A 88 -12.92 1.90 1.06
CA TYR A 88 -13.80 2.79 0.29
C TYR A 88 -13.58 2.48 -1.18
N ILE A 89 -14.67 2.15 -1.89
CA ILE A 89 -14.58 1.93 -3.32
C ILE A 89 -15.03 3.20 -4.03
N VAL A 90 -14.16 3.73 -4.87
CA VAL A 90 -14.41 4.96 -5.63
C VAL A 90 -14.55 4.58 -7.10
N SER A 91 -15.62 5.04 -7.72
CA SER A 91 -15.86 4.84 -9.14
C SER A 91 -16.44 6.13 -9.73
N ASN A 92 -15.85 6.59 -10.83
CA ASN A 92 -16.28 7.81 -11.52
C ASN A 92 -16.36 9.01 -10.56
N GLY A 93 -15.37 9.14 -9.68
CA GLY A 93 -15.27 10.26 -8.75
C GLY A 93 -16.21 10.22 -7.57
N LYS A 94 -16.89 9.08 -7.34
CA LYS A 94 -17.84 8.94 -6.23
C LYS A 94 -17.51 7.71 -5.40
N ILE A 95 -17.77 7.80 -4.10
CA ILE A 95 -17.69 6.64 -3.23
C ILE A 95 -18.96 5.81 -3.47
N VAL A 96 -18.78 4.59 -3.99
CA VAL A 96 -19.90 3.71 -4.32
C VAL A 96 -20.10 2.61 -3.28
N HIS A 97 -19.10 2.37 -2.44
CA HIS A 97 -19.20 1.41 -1.35
C HIS A 97 -18.19 1.76 -0.26
N THR A 98 -18.56 1.50 0.99
CA THR A 98 -17.68 1.66 2.15
C THR A 98 -18.03 0.61 3.19
N GLY A 99 -17.05 0.19 3.97
CA GLY A 99 -17.29 -0.78 5.03
C GLY A 99 -16.01 -1.38 5.58
N VAL A 100 -16.17 -2.44 6.34
CA VAL A 100 -15.06 -3.23 6.86
C VAL A 100 -14.35 -3.90 5.68
N ALA A 101 -13.04 -3.77 5.62
CA ALA A 101 -12.27 -4.25 4.47
C ALA A 101 -12.48 -5.74 4.21
N LYS A 102 -12.53 -6.55 5.27
CA LYS A 102 -12.74 -7.99 5.14
C LYS A 102 -14.10 -8.32 4.52
N GLU A 103 -15.13 -7.56 4.87
CA GLU A 103 -16.46 -7.75 4.31
C GLU A 103 -16.50 -7.38 2.83
N ILE A 104 -15.82 -6.29 2.46
CA ILE A 104 -15.71 -5.90 1.05
C ILE A 104 -14.99 -6.98 0.26
N LEU A 105 -13.89 -7.48 0.81
CA LEU A 105 -13.06 -8.47 0.13
C LEU A 105 -13.80 -9.78 -0.14
N THR A 106 -14.72 -10.16 0.73
CA THR A 106 -15.46 -11.42 0.63
C THR A 106 -16.84 -11.28 -0.01
N ASP A 107 -17.28 -10.07 -0.36
CA ASP A 107 -18.56 -9.83 -1.02
C ASP A 107 -18.44 -10.22 -2.51
N PRO A 108 -19.19 -11.24 -2.98
CA PRO A 108 -19.08 -11.70 -4.36
C PRO A 108 -19.48 -10.63 -5.39
N GLU A 109 -20.47 -9.81 -5.06
CA GLU A 109 -20.94 -8.78 -5.97
C GLU A 109 -19.91 -7.67 -6.14
N ILE A 110 -19.30 -7.24 -5.06
CA ILE A 110 -18.22 -6.25 -5.11
C ILE A 110 -17.01 -6.84 -5.82
N GLY A 111 -16.68 -8.10 -5.53
CA GLY A 111 -15.56 -8.78 -6.16
C GLY A 111 -15.69 -8.82 -7.68
N GLU A 112 -16.90 -9.09 -8.17
CA GLU A 112 -17.15 -9.16 -9.59
C GLU A 112 -17.00 -7.81 -10.29
N TYR A 113 -17.55 -6.75 -9.70
CA TYR A 113 -17.61 -5.44 -10.36
C TYR A 113 -16.40 -4.55 -10.13
N PHE A 114 -15.76 -4.65 -8.96
CA PHE A 114 -14.76 -3.65 -8.56
C PHE A 114 -13.38 -4.21 -8.25
N LEU A 115 -13.28 -5.48 -7.85
CA LEU A 115 -12.00 -6.05 -7.44
C LEU A 115 -11.35 -6.93 -8.52
N GLY A 116 -12.00 -6.99 -9.68
CA GLY A 116 -11.53 -7.83 -10.77
C GLY A 116 -11.94 -9.28 -10.62
N SER A 117 -11.61 -10.09 -11.61
CA SER A 117 -12.00 -11.49 -11.65
C SER A 117 -11.38 -12.27 -10.50
N THR A 118 -12.18 -13.11 -9.86
CA THR A 118 -11.74 -13.93 -8.73
C THR A 118 -11.06 -15.23 -9.15
N GLY A 119 -11.06 -15.54 -10.42
CA GLY A 119 -10.47 -16.76 -10.93
C GLY A 119 -8.96 -16.70 -11.20
N HIS A 120 -8.31 -15.71 -10.68
CA HIS A 120 -6.91 -15.44 -11.04
C HIS A 120 -6.00 -15.39 -9.85
#